data_e4763d2f9cf5eddc3d80720ed6e0f637
#
_entry.id   e4763d2f9cf5eddc3d80720ed6e0f637
#
_cell.length_a   1.000
_cell.length_b   1.000
_cell.length_c   1.000
_cell.angle_alpha   90.00
_cell.angle_beta   90.00
_cell.angle_gamma   90.00
#
_symmetry.space_group_name_H-M   'P 1'
#
loop_
_entity.id
_entity.type
_entity.pdbx_description
1 polymer ?
#
loop_
_entity_poly.entity_id
_entity_poly.type
_entity_poly.pdbx_seq_one_letter_code
_entity_poly.pdbx_strand_id
1 'polypeptide(L)'
;MANFLRTAVNAVSETPVSPRDFRQQLRQKMALLKMSDEFAGRYVNEGFSGGEKKRAEILQMAMLQPKYAVLDETDSGLDIDALRIVADGVNALLGPQMGVLVITHYQRLLNYIKPDFVHVLVNGRIVREGGPELALELEQSGYERFEPVGAA
;
A
#
# COMPACT_ATOMS: atom_id res chain seq x y z
N MET A 1 2.95 -12.93 13.94
CA MET A 1 3.24 -12.37 12.60
C MET A 1 4.50 -12.96 11.97
N ALA A 2 5.65 -13.02 12.65
CA ALA A 2 6.90 -13.51 12.06
C ALA A 2 6.82 -14.92 11.44
N ASN A 3 6.16 -15.89 12.11
CA ASN A 3 6.00 -17.24 11.56
C ASN A 3 5.18 -17.25 10.27
N PHE A 4 4.09 -16.48 10.21
CA PHE A 4 3.29 -16.32 9.01
C PHE A 4 4.12 -15.76 7.85
N LEU A 5 4.81 -14.64 8.08
CA LEU A 5 5.66 -14.00 7.06
C LEU A 5 6.78 -14.93 6.58
N ARG A 6 7.43 -15.68 7.49
CA ARG A 6 8.47 -16.62 7.10
C ARG A 6 7.95 -17.74 6.22
N THR A 7 6.77 -18.28 6.55
CA THR A 7 6.12 -19.30 5.72
C THR A 7 5.79 -18.73 4.34
N ALA A 8 5.22 -17.53 4.28
CA ALA A 8 4.86 -16.89 3.02
C ALA A 8 6.10 -16.58 2.16
N VAL A 9 7.16 -16.01 2.74
CA VAL A 9 8.42 -15.74 2.04
C VAL A 9 9.03 -17.02 1.48
N ASN A 10 9.11 -18.07 2.27
CA ASN A 10 9.67 -19.35 1.81
C ASN A 10 8.83 -20.02 0.72
N ALA A 11 7.51 -19.78 0.70
CA ALA A 11 6.63 -20.33 -0.32
C ALA A 11 6.83 -19.70 -1.71
N VAL A 12 7.32 -18.45 -1.76
CA VAL A 12 7.56 -17.73 -3.03
C VAL A 12 9.04 -17.62 -3.39
N SER A 13 9.95 -18.05 -2.50
CA SER A 13 11.40 -18.02 -2.74
C SER A 13 11.85 -19.31 -3.42
N GLU A 14 12.77 -19.19 -4.38
CA GLU A 14 13.39 -20.36 -5.03
C GLU A 14 14.16 -21.23 -4.03
N THR A 15 14.76 -20.61 -3.02
CA THR A 15 15.46 -21.29 -1.94
C THR A 15 14.99 -20.77 -0.60
N PRO A 16 14.80 -21.64 0.42
CA PRO A 16 14.36 -21.21 1.74
C PRO A 16 15.33 -20.22 2.39
N VAL A 17 14.78 -19.12 2.91
CA VAL A 17 15.56 -18.10 3.61
C VAL A 17 15.97 -18.61 5.00
N SER A 18 17.25 -18.45 5.37
CA SER A 18 17.73 -18.85 6.68
C SER A 18 16.99 -18.11 7.81
N PRO A 19 16.82 -18.73 9.01
CA PRO A 19 16.16 -18.05 10.12
C PRO A 19 16.86 -16.78 10.59
N ARG A 20 18.18 -16.69 10.40
CA ARG A 20 18.99 -15.51 10.72
C ARG A 20 18.70 -14.37 9.73
N ASP A 21 18.78 -14.66 8.44
CA ASP A 21 18.60 -13.66 7.39
C ASP A 21 17.15 -13.16 7.36
N PHE A 22 16.18 -14.06 7.54
CA PHE A 22 14.77 -13.67 7.69
C PHE A 22 14.56 -12.69 8.85
N ARG A 23 15.12 -12.98 10.04
CA ARG A 23 15.01 -12.08 11.21
C ARG A 23 15.64 -10.72 10.95
N GLN A 24 16.78 -10.68 10.28
CA GLN A 24 17.44 -9.44 9.91
C GLN A 24 16.59 -8.62 8.95
N GLN A 25 16.09 -9.23 7.88
CA GLN A 25 15.21 -8.58 6.91
C GLN A 25 13.92 -8.07 7.58
N LEU A 26 13.28 -8.90 8.41
CA LEU A 26 12.06 -8.50 9.12
C LEU A 26 12.28 -7.25 9.98
N ARG A 27 13.33 -7.21 10.77
CA ARG A 27 13.66 -6.03 11.60
C ARG A 27 13.91 -4.77 10.76
N GLN A 28 14.63 -4.89 9.65
CA GLN A 28 14.87 -3.76 8.74
C GLN A 28 13.58 -3.22 8.16
N LYS A 29 12.67 -4.10 7.71
CA LYS A 29 11.38 -3.69 7.13
C LYS A 29 10.42 -3.15 8.20
N MET A 30 10.43 -3.70 9.40
CA MET A 30 9.66 -3.18 10.53
C MET A 30 10.15 -1.78 10.95
N ALA A 31 11.46 -1.54 10.99
CA ALA A 31 12.02 -0.23 11.28
C ALA A 31 11.61 0.84 10.25
N LEU A 32 11.60 0.50 8.95
CA LEU A 32 11.10 1.36 7.88
C LEU A 32 9.67 1.83 8.14
N LEU A 33 8.82 0.95 8.67
CA LEU A 33 7.40 1.19 8.93
C LEU A 33 7.13 1.68 10.36
N LYS A 34 8.18 2.02 11.12
CA LYS A 34 8.10 2.46 12.53
C LYS A 34 7.28 1.48 13.39
N MET A 35 7.43 0.18 13.13
CA MET A 35 6.81 -0.88 13.91
C MET A 35 7.76 -1.37 15.00
N SER A 36 7.27 -1.54 16.23
CA SER A 36 8.06 -2.10 17.33
C SER A 36 8.32 -3.60 17.14
N ASP A 37 9.42 -4.10 17.70
CA ASP A 37 9.81 -5.52 17.61
C ASP A 37 8.74 -6.47 18.20
N GLU A 38 7.90 -6.00 19.11
CA GLU A 38 6.80 -6.76 19.72
C GLU A 38 5.79 -7.28 18.66
N PHE A 39 5.61 -6.53 17.57
CA PHE A 39 4.73 -6.95 16.48
C PHE A 39 5.12 -8.28 15.84
N ALA A 40 6.42 -8.62 15.84
CA ALA A 40 6.89 -9.90 15.32
C ALA A 40 6.28 -11.11 16.04
N GLY A 41 6.03 -10.97 17.34
CA GLY A 41 5.44 -12.03 18.17
C GLY A 41 3.92 -12.13 18.11
N ARG A 42 3.20 -11.07 17.70
CA ARG A 42 1.73 -11.01 17.69
C ARG A 42 1.13 -11.84 16.56
N TYR A 43 -0.09 -12.30 16.72
CA TYR A 43 -0.87 -12.88 15.63
C TYR A 43 -1.22 -11.80 14.60
N VAL A 44 -1.38 -12.22 13.34
CA VAL A 44 -1.71 -11.28 12.25
C VAL A 44 -3.10 -10.70 12.51
N ASN A 45 -3.18 -9.38 12.49
CA ASN A 45 -4.42 -8.58 12.68
C ASN A 45 -5.11 -8.70 14.05
N GLU A 46 -4.57 -9.49 14.99
CA GLU A 46 -5.18 -9.64 16.31
C GLU A 46 -4.80 -8.46 17.21
N GLY A 47 -5.82 -7.70 17.63
CA GLY A 47 -5.66 -6.51 18.48
C GLY A 47 -4.88 -5.37 17.82
N PHE A 48 -4.80 -5.31 16.48
CA PHE A 48 -4.18 -4.21 15.76
C PHE A 48 -5.15 -3.05 15.61
N SER A 49 -4.67 -1.82 15.83
CA SER A 49 -5.35 -0.60 15.40
C SER A 49 -5.44 -0.54 13.87
N GLY A 50 -6.27 0.37 13.33
CA GLY A 50 -6.36 0.58 11.87
C GLY A 50 -5.01 0.87 11.23
N GLY A 51 -4.24 1.81 11.80
CA GLY A 51 -2.92 2.16 11.30
C GLY A 51 -1.89 1.02 11.41
N GLU A 52 -1.97 0.21 12.46
CA GLU A 52 -1.11 -0.98 12.62
C GLU A 52 -1.42 -2.06 11.58
N LYS A 53 -2.71 -2.28 11.26
CA LYS A 53 -3.12 -3.19 10.19
C LYS A 53 -2.55 -2.76 8.85
N LYS A 54 -2.69 -1.48 8.49
CA LYS A 54 -2.18 -0.96 7.23
C LYS A 54 -0.65 -1.04 7.15
N ARG A 55 0.07 -0.71 8.22
CA ARG A 55 1.52 -0.94 8.28
C ARG A 55 1.91 -2.41 8.15
N ALA A 56 1.12 -3.32 8.73
CA ALA A 56 1.34 -4.76 8.58
C ALA A 56 1.07 -5.26 7.15
N GLU A 57 0.13 -4.67 6.41
CA GLU A 57 -0.09 -4.92 4.97
C GLU A 57 1.14 -4.51 4.15
N ILE A 58 1.68 -3.31 4.39
CA ILE A 58 2.91 -2.86 3.70
C ILE A 58 4.13 -3.69 4.13
N LEU A 59 4.19 -4.15 5.39
CA LEU A 59 5.25 -5.06 5.83
C LEU A 59 5.21 -6.39 5.05
N GLN A 60 4.01 -6.94 4.79
CA GLN A 60 3.86 -8.13 3.97
C GLN A 60 4.39 -7.88 2.55
N MET A 61 4.01 -6.77 1.92
CA MET A 61 4.53 -6.37 0.61
C MET A 61 6.06 -6.23 0.63
N ALA A 62 6.62 -5.60 1.67
CA ALA A 62 8.06 -5.40 1.84
C ALA A 62 8.85 -6.71 1.99
N MET A 63 8.26 -7.71 2.63
CA MET A 63 8.87 -9.03 2.83
C MET A 63 8.73 -9.94 1.62
N LEU A 64 7.59 -9.89 0.93
CA LEU A 64 7.29 -10.75 -0.23
C LEU A 64 7.92 -10.23 -1.53
N GLN A 65 8.19 -8.93 -1.63
CA GLN A 65 8.74 -8.26 -2.81
C GLN A 65 8.06 -8.69 -4.13
N PRO A 66 6.73 -8.53 -4.24
CA PRO A 66 5.99 -8.97 -5.40
C PRO A 66 6.37 -8.13 -6.64
N LYS A 67 6.24 -8.71 -7.84
CA LYS A 67 6.36 -7.95 -9.10
C LYS A 67 5.21 -6.96 -9.30
N TYR A 68 4.04 -7.32 -8.80
CA TYR A 68 2.82 -6.48 -8.86
C TYR A 68 2.14 -6.48 -7.49
N ALA A 69 1.74 -5.30 -7.03
CA ALA A 69 0.99 -5.11 -5.81
C ALA A 69 -0.31 -4.34 -6.09
N VAL A 70 -1.39 -4.71 -5.40
CA VAL A 70 -2.66 -3.96 -5.40
C VAL A 70 -2.86 -3.43 -3.98
N LEU A 71 -2.97 -2.12 -3.87
CA LEU A 71 -3.22 -1.39 -2.63
C LEU A 71 -4.65 -0.86 -2.68
N ASP A 72 -5.56 -1.58 -2.04
CA ASP A 72 -6.99 -1.26 -2.05
C ASP A 72 -7.36 -0.51 -0.77
N GLU A 73 -7.72 0.77 -0.91
CA GLU A 73 -8.07 1.68 0.20
C GLU A 73 -7.09 1.62 1.38
N THR A 74 -5.78 1.55 1.08
CA THR A 74 -4.75 1.44 2.11
C THR A 74 -4.64 2.67 3.01
N ASP A 75 -5.22 3.77 2.59
CA ASP A 75 -5.31 5.06 3.30
C ASP A 75 -6.58 5.23 4.14
N SER A 76 -7.56 4.34 4.02
CA SER A 76 -8.83 4.43 4.74
C SER A 76 -8.62 4.32 6.25
N GLY A 77 -9.21 5.26 7.00
CA GLY A 77 -9.15 5.30 8.47
C GLY A 77 -7.78 5.67 9.06
N LEU A 78 -6.84 6.16 8.25
CA LEU A 78 -5.54 6.62 8.72
C LEU A 78 -5.56 8.12 9.08
N ASP A 79 -4.91 8.47 10.19
CA ASP A 79 -4.48 9.85 10.42
C ASP A 79 -3.32 10.23 9.49
N ILE A 80 -2.94 11.51 9.48
CA ILE A 80 -1.91 12.05 8.59
C ILE A 80 -0.54 11.40 8.84
N ASP A 81 -0.21 11.11 10.08
CA ASP A 81 1.10 10.54 10.43
C ASP A 81 1.19 9.08 10.01
N ALA A 82 0.14 8.28 10.25
CA ALA A 82 0.06 6.91 9.80
C ALA A 82 0.04 6.82 8.26
N LEU A 83 -0.68 7.72 7.58
CA LEU A 83 -0.71 7.81 6.13
C LEU A 83 0.70 8.08 5.55
N ARG A 84 1.44 9.01 6.14
CA ARG A 84 2.81 9.31 5.73
C ARG A 84 3.74 8.11 5.89
N ILE A 85 3.67 7.40 7.03
CA ILE A 85 4.49 6.20 7.25
C ILE A 85 4.19 5.11 6.22
N VAL A 86 2.92 4.90 5.90
CA VAL A 86 2.47 3.93 4.89
C VAL A 86 3.01 4.34 3.51
N ALA A 87 2.84 5.61 3.14
CA ALA A 87 3.30 6.12 1.85
C ALA A 87 4.84 6.07 1.71
N ASP A 88 5.57 6.44 2.76
CA ASP A 88 7.04 6.33 2.79
C ASP A 88 7.47 4.87 2.64
N GLY A 89 6.75 3.94 3.29
CA GLY A 89 6.96 2.51 3.15
C GLY A 89 6.77 2.01 1.72
N VAL A 90 5.69 2.43 1.05
CA VAL A 90 5.42 2.10 -0.36
C VAL A 90 6.52 2.68 -1.25
N ASN A 91 6.82 3.99 -1.12
CA ASN A 91 7.83 4.67 -1.93
C ASN A 91 9.22 4.03 -1.81
N ALA A 92 9.60 3.55 -0.62
CA ALA A 92 10.87 2.87 -0.40
C ALA A 92 10.94 1.47 -1.05
N LEU A 93 9.80 0.92 -1.48
CA LEU A 93 9.72 -0.38 -2.16
C LEU A 93 9.56 -0.23 -3.67
N LEU A 94 9.10 0.95 -4.14
CA LEU A 94 8.96 1.23 -5.57
C LEU A 94 10.31 1.14 -6.28
N GLY A 95 10.29 0.56 -7.47
CA GLY A 95 11.48 0.41 -8.31
C GLY A 95 11.11 -0.17 -9.67
N PRO A 96 12.08 -0.28 -10.59
CA PRO A 96 11.83 -0.68 -11.99
C PRO A 96 11.30 -2.11 -12.14
N GLN A 97 11.32 -2.90 -11.06
CA GLN A 97 10.87 -4.30 -11.05
C GLN A 97 9.51 -4.49 -10.38
N MET A 98 8.87 -3.40 -9.91
CA MET A 98 7.61 -3.48 -9.18
C MET A 98 6.56 -2.54 -9.78
N GLY A 99 5.43 -3.08 -10.23
CA GLY A 99 4.23 -2.33 -10.57
C GLY A 99 3.29 -2.27 -9.37
N VAL A 100 2.74 -1.08 -9.08
CA VAL A 100 1.77 -0.90 -8.00
C VAL A 100 0.49 -0.28 -8.54
N LEU A 101 -0.64 -0.94 -8.32
CA LEU A 101 -1.98 -0.40 -8.54
C LEU A 101 -2.51 0.10 -7.20
N VAL A 102 -2.79 1.39 -7.12
CA VAL A 102 -3.41 2.02 -5.95
C VAL A 102 -4.87 2.31 -6.26
N ILE A 103 -5.77 1.79 -5.43
CA ILE A 103 -7.20 2.10 -5.48
C ILE A 103 -7.51 2.98 -4.26
N THR A 104 -7.94 4.20 -4.50
CA THR A 104 -8.28 5.15 -3.43
C THR A 104 -9.33 6.15 -3.91
N HIS A 105 -10.15 6.60 -3.00
CA HIS A 105 -11.04 7.75 -3.18
C HIS A 105 -10.51 9.00 -2.42
N TYR A 106 -9.38 8.88 -1.72
CA TYR A 106 -8.71 9.96 -1.01
C TYR A 106 -7.51 10.48 -1.78
N GLN A 107 -7.63 11.62 -2.40
CA GLN A 107 -6.57 12.26 -3.18
C GLN A 107 -5.32 12.59 -2.34
N ARG A 108 -5.50 12.82 -1.03
CA ARG A 108 -4.38 13.11 -0.12
C ARG A 108 -3.27 12.05 -0.13
N LEU A 109 -3.58 10.77 -0.44
CA LEU A 109 -2.56 9.73 -0.61
C LEU A 109 -1.65 10.04 -1.78
N LEU A 110 -2.21 10.58 -2.87
CA LEU A 110 -1.48 10.89 -4.11
C LEU A 110 -0.49 12.07 -3.93
N ASN A 111 -0.62 12.85 -2.86
CA ASN A 111 0.38 13.85 -2.48
C ASN A 111 1.68 13.23 -1.95
N TYR A 112 1.61 11.99 -1.48
CA TYR A 112 2.76 11.24 -0.94
C TYR A 112 3.25 10.14 -1.88
N ILE A 113 2.33 9.46 -2.59
CA ILE A 113 2.64 8.44 -3.60
C ILE A 113 2.24 9.02 -4.95
N LYS A 114 3.23 9.52 -5.72
CA LYS A 114 2.96 10.11 -7.04
C LYS A 114 2.70 9.01 -8.05
N PRO A 115 1.50 8.97 -8.68
CA PRO A 115 1.21 8.00 -9.71
C PRO A 115 1.88 8.39 -11.03
N ASP A 116 2.27 7.39 -11.84
CA ASP A 116 2.66 7.62 -13.24
C ASP A 116 1.43 7.76 -14.14
N PHE A 117 0.37 7.01 -13.82
CA PHE A 117 -0.90 6.98 -14.56
C PHE A 117 -2.07 7.06 -13.59
N VAL A 118 -3.12 7.76 -14.00
CA VAL A 118 -4.37 7.91 -13.25
C VAL A 118 -5.53 7.48 -14.12
N HIS A 119 -6.39 6.59 -13.60
CA HIS A 119 -7.60 6.14 -14.23
C HIS A 119 -8.81 6.51 -13.36
N VAL A 120 -9.76 7.24 -13.92
CA VAL A 120 -10.99 7.64 -13.22
C VAL A 120 -12.06 6.58 -13.49
N LEU A 121 -12.48 5.88 -12.44
CA LEU A 121 -13.50 4.83 -12.51
C LEU A 121 -14.82 5.34 -11.97
N VAL A 122 -15.87 5.34 -12.81
CA VAL A 122 -17.25 5.71 -12.44
C VAL A 122 -18.20 4.62 -12.91
N ASN A 123 -19.06 4.14 -12.02
CA ASN A 123 -20.05 3.10 -12.32
C ASN A 123 -19.44 1.86 -13.05
N GLY A 124 -18.25 1.43 -12.63
CA GLY A 124 -17.55 0.26 -13.19
C GLY A 124 -16.91 0.48 -14.56
N ARG A 125 -16.80 1.73 -15.03
CA ARG A 125 -16.15 2.09 -16.30
C ARG A 125 -15.06 3.11 -16.10
N ILE A 126 -13.95 2.95 -16.80
CA ILE A 126 -12.91 3.97 -16.89
C ILE A 126 -13.44 5.07 -17.81
N VAL A 127 -13.68 6.25 -17.25
CA VAL A 127 -14.25 7.41 -17.97
C VAL A 127 -13.19 8.41 -18.41
N ARG A 128 -12.01 8.38 -17.77
CA ARG A 128 -10.88 9.23 -18.13
C ARG A 128 -9.56 8.58 -17.69
N GLU A 129 -8.52 8.85 -18.45
CA GLU A 129 -7.14 8.45 -18.19
C GLU A 129 -6.22 9.66 -18.34
N GLY A 130 -5.13 9.70 -17.57
CA GLY A 130 -4.15 10.79 -17.63
C GLY A 130 -2.93 10.51 -16.77
N GLY A 131 -2.07 11.50 -16.68
CA GLY A 131 -0.91 11.50 -15.79
C GLY A 131 -1.23 12.04 -14.39
N PRO A 132 -0.19 12.39 -13.62
CA PRO A 132 -0.33 12.91 -12.25
C PRO A 132 -1.20 14.18 -12.17
N GLU A 133 -1.24 14.99 -13.23
CA GLU A 133 -2.04 16.21 -13.33
C GLU A 133 -3.55 15.93 -13.20
N LEU A 134 -4.00 14.75 -13.65
CA LEU A 134 -5.40 14.37 -13.51
C LEU A 134 -5.81 14.19 -12.04
N ALA A 135 -4.91 13.73 -11.18
CA ALA A 135 -5.16 13.64 -9.75
C ALA A 135 -5.39 15.03 -9.12
N LEU A 136 -4.59 16.04 -9.53
CA LEU A 136 -4.74 17.42 -9.07
C LEU A 136 -6.05 18.05 -9.59
N GLU A 137 -6.42 17.75 -10.83
CA GLU A 137 -7.68 18.18 -11.43
C GLU A 137 -8.88 17.64 -10.67
N LEU A 138 -8.85 16.37 -10.28
CA LEU A 138 -9.89 15.73 -9.47
C LEU A 138 -9.99 16.35 -8.07
N GLU A 139 -8.86 16.71 -7.45
CA GLU A 139 -8.84 17.37 -6.14
C GLU A 139 -9.55 18.71 -6.16
N GLN A 140 -9.40 19.47 -7.24
CA GLN A 140 -9.99 20.80 -7.39
C GLN A 140 -11.46 20.77 -7.80
N SER A 141 -11.85 19.82 -8.64
CA SER A 141 -13.14 19.84 -9.33
C SER A 141 -14.11 18.74 -8.91
N GLY A 142 -13.65 17.77 -8.10
CA GLY A 142 -14.45 16.61 -7.71
C GLY A 142 -14.75 15.66 -8.87
N TYR A 143 -15.59 14.65 -8.61
CA TYR A 143 -16.01 13.63 -9.57
C TYR A 143 -17.28 14.00 -10.34
N GLU A 144 -18.02 15.06 -9.94
CA GLU A 144 -19.36 15.40 -10.47
C GLU A 144 -19.40 15.55 -12.00
N ARG A 145 -18.34 16.11 -12.59
CA ARG A 145 -18.28 16.28 -14.05
C ARG A 145 -17.97 15.01 -14.84
N PHE A 146 -17.65 13.92 -14.15
CA PHE A 146 -17.46 12.60 -14.77
C PHE A 146 -18.67 11.69 -14.61
N GLU A 147 -19.67 12.11 -13.81
CA GLU A 147 -20.93 11.41 -13.73
C GLU A 147 -21.75 11.68 -15.00
N PRO A 148 -22.38 10.67 -15.59
CA PRO A 148 -23.25 10.88 -16.73
C PRO A 148 -24.41 11.80 -16.29
N VAL A 149 -24.59 12.93 -16.98
CA VAL A 149 -25.73 13.83 -16.80
C VAL A 149 -26.99 13.03 -17.08
N GLY A 150 -27.72 12.60 -16.01
CA GLY A 150 -29.01 11.94 -16.18
C GLY A 150 -29.20 10.59 -15.48
N ALA A 151 -28.46 10.25 -14.43
CA ALA A 151 -28.81 9.14 -13.55
C ALA A 151 -29.62 9.67 -12.35
N ALA A 152 -30.88 9.97 -12.58
CA ALA A 152 -31.93 10.13 -11.56
C ALA A 152 -32.88 8.95 -11.65
#